data_6bba106f26217d508ad4025a7388cd3f
#
_entry.id   6bba106f26217d508ad4025a7388cd3f
#
_cell.length_a   1.000
_cell.length_b   1.000
_cell.length_c   1.000
_cell.angle_alpha   90.00
_cell.angle_beta   90.00
_cell.angle_gamma   90.00
#
_symmetry.space_group_name_H-M   'P 1'
#
loop_
_entity.id
_entity.type
_entity.pdbx_description
1 polymer ?
#
loop_
_entity_poly.entity_id
_entity_poly.type
_entity_poly.pdbx_seq_one_letter_code
_entity_poly.pdbx_strand_id
1 'polypeptide(L)'
;MGIDLSVIWFVIIVFATLMYIVMDGFDLGIGILFATTRDAQDRDVMVNSVAPVWDGNETWLVLGGAGLFGAFPLAYAVIIDALAIPLTLMLIGLIFRGVAFEFRFQATPSHRPFWDSAFLGGSVLATFSQGVVVGAVINGFSVSGRAYSGGVFDWLTPFTLFCGLGLTIAYALLGATWLVMKSENPLQDKMRHTSRALLLALLATIAIISLWTPLAQPAIAARWFNLPDLFFLLPVPLLVAVIGAWLWRDLRNPARHALPFILTLGLVFLGFSGLGISIWPHIIPPGITLWQAAAPPQSQGFMLVGALLIIPVILGYTFWSYYVFRGKVQHGEGYH
;
A
#
# COMPACT_ATOMS: atom_id res chain seq x y z
N MET A 1 20.65 18.39 23.49
CA MET A 1 19.59 18.10 22.51
C MET A 1 18.88 16.85 23.01
N GLY A 2 17.61 16.94 23.40
CA GLY A 2 16.82 15.78 23.78
C GLY A 2 16.40 14.97 22.53
N ILE A 3 16.15 13.69 22.71
CA ILE A 3 15.60 12.82 21.64
C ILE A 3 14.15 13.29 21.36
N ASP A 4 13.83 13.60 20.11
CA ASP A 4 12.47 13.96 19.68
C ASP A 4 11.64 12.69 19.46
N LEU A 5 10.87 12.31 20.47
CA LEU A 5 10.03 11.12 20.45
C LEU A 5 8.94 11.19 19.37
N SER A 6 8.44 12.39 19.07
CA SER A 6 7.42 12.58 18.04
C SER A 6 7.96 12.25 16.65
N VAL A 7 9.20 12.64 16.35
CA VAL A 7 9.86 12.27 15.08
C VAL A 7 10.11 10.76 15.03
N ILE A 8 10.55 10.13 16.13
CA ILE A 8 10.75 8.67 16.18
C ILE A 8 9.45 7.94 15.88
N TRP A 9 8.35 8.31 16.55
CA TRP A 9 7.06 7.69 16.31
C TRP A 9 6.53 7.94 14.90
N PHE A 10 6.75 9.12 14.35
CA PHE A 10 6.42 9.40 12.96
C PHE A 10 7.16 8.44 12.02
N VAL A 11 8.47 8.25 12.22
CA VAL A 11 9.27 7.31 11.41
C VAL A 11 8.78 5.87 11.57
N ILE A 12 8.44 5.43 12.79
CA ILE A 12 7.89 4.09 13.03
C ILE A 12 6.56 3.89 12.27
N ILE A 13 5.65 4.86 12.33
CA ILE A 13 4.35 4.78 11.63
C ILE A 13 4.53 4.80 10.12
N VAL A 14 5.39 5.68 9.60
CA VAL A 14 5.73 5.73 8.16
C VAL A 14 6.34 4.42 7.70
N PHE A 15 7.25 3.83 8.49
CA PHE A 15 7.85 2.53 8.20
C PHE A 15 6.79 1.41 8.21
N ALA A 16 5.93 1.35 9.24
CA ALA A 16 4.85 0.36 9.31
C ALA A 16 3.88 0.48 8.13
N THR A 17 3.51 1.71 7.75
CA THR A 17 2.66 1.98 6.59
C THR A 17 3.33 1.55 5.28
N LEU A 18 4.62 1.84 5.10
CA LEU A 18 5.37 1.39 3.93
C LEU A 18 5.45 -0.14 3.87
N MET A 19 5.74 -0.80 5.01
CA MET A 19 5.77 -2.26 5.09
C MET A 19 4.41 -2.86 4.73
N TYR A 20 3.31 -2.29 5.21
CA TYR A 20 1.96 -2.71 4.83
C TYR A 20 1.72 -2.58 3.32
N ILE A 21 2.02 -1.41 2.73
CA ILE A 21 1.85 -1.14 1.29
C ILE A 21 2.67 -2.13 0.45
N VAL A 22 3.89 -2.44 0.87
CA VAL A 22 4.79 -3.32 0.13
C VAL A 22 4.36 -4.77 0.28
N MET A 23 4.01 -5.22 1.48
CA MET A 23 3.78 -6.64 1.78
C MET A 23 2.33 -7.06 1.50
N ASP A 24 1.35 -6.35 2.03
CA ASP A 24 -0.06 -6.67 1.76
C ASP A 24 -0.50 -6.17 0.36
N GLY A 25 0.23 -5.21 -0.22
CA GLY A 25 -0.09 -4.68 -1.54
C GLY A 25 0.00 -5.71 -2.66
N PHE A 26 0.99 -6.62 -2.66
CA PHE A 26 1.01 -7.66 -3.68
C PHE A 26 -0.02 -8.76 -3.40
N ASP A 27 -0.39 -9.03 -2.15
CA ASP A 27 -1.45 -9.98 -1.78
C ASP A 27 -2.81 -9.50 -2.32
N LEU A 28 -3.15 -8.24 -2.05
CA LEU A 28 -4.34 -7.59 -2.62
C LEU A 28 -4.27 -7.53 -4.15
N GLY A 29 -3.07 -7.27 -4.69
CA GLY A 29 -2.81 -7.27 -6.12
C GLY A 29 -3.14 -8.61 -6.80
N ILE A 30 -2.83 -9.73 -6.15
CA ILE A 30 -3.19 -11.07 -6.63
C ILE A 30 -4.70 -11.23 -6.68
N GLY A 31 -5.44 -10.79 -5.67
CA GLY A 31 -6.89 -10.82 -5.68
C GLY A 31 -7.49 -9.99 -6.82
N ILE A 32 -6.95 -8.81 -7.09
CA ILE A 32 -7.35 -7.94 -8.22
C ILE A 32 -7.11 -8.67 -9.55
N LEU A 33 -6.01 -9.40 -9.70
CA LEU A 33 -5.66 -10.14 -10.92
C LEU A 33 -6.56 -11.33 -11.21
N PHE A 34 -7.39 -11.78 -10.28
CA PHE A 34 -8.43 -12.78 -10.54
C PHE A 34 -9.38 -12.36 -11.66
N ALA A 35 -9.60 -11.04 -11.85
CA ALA A 35 -10.37 -10.53 -12.98
C ALA A 35 -9.80 -10.95 -14.35
N THR A 36 -8.49 -11.15 -14.43
CA THR A 36 -7.78 -11.51 -15.67
C THR A 36 -7.55 -13.01 -15.84
N THR A 37 -7.72 -13.81 -14.78
CA THR A 37 -7.37 -15.23 -14.77
C THR A 37 -8.63 -16.06 -14.54
N ARG A 38 -9.02 -16.89 -15.51
CA ARG A 38 -10.23 -17.74 -15.43
C ARG A 38 -9.93 -19.20 -15.12
N ASP A 39 -8.73 -19.65 -15.42
CA ASP A 39 -8.30 -21.02 -15.16
C ASP A 39 -8.23 -21.27 -13.65
N ALA A 40 -8.83 -22.39 -13.18
CA ALA A 40 -8.92 -22.70 -11.77
C ALA A 40 -7.57 -23.11 -11.16
N GLN A 41 -6.73 -23.81 -11.93
CA GLN A 41 -5.41 -24.24 -11.49
C GLN A 41 -4.47 -23.03 -11.38
N ASP A 42 -4.52 -22.11 -12.35
CA ASP A 42 -3.78 -20.85 -12.26
C ASP A 42 -4.19 -20.04 -11.01
N ARG A 43 -5.50 -19.96 -10.72
CA ARG A 43 -6.01 -19.30 -9.50
C ARG A 43 -5.52 -19.98 -8.22
N ASP A 44 -5.41 -21.31 -8.22
CA ASP A 44 -4.85 -22.06 -7.08
C ASP A 44 -3.37 -21.71 -6.87
N VAL A 45 -2.57 -21.64 -7.93
CA VAL A 45 -1.17 -21.18 -7.86
C VAL A 45 -1.08 -19.74 -7.35
N MET A 46 -1.95 -18.85 -7.82
CA MET A 46 -1.99 -17.45 -7.39
C MET A 46 -2.21 -17.35 -5.88
N VAL A 47 -3.23 -18.02 -5.34
CA VAL A 47 -3.55 -18.00 -3.91
C VAL A 47 -2.45 -18.68 -3.09
N ASN A 48 -1.96 -19.86 -3.50
CA ASN A 48 -0.91 -20.57 -2.80
C ASN A 48 0.41 -19.80 -2.73
N SER A 49 0.66 -18.88 -3.68
CA SER A 49 1.88 -18.05 -3.68
C SER A 49 1.94 -17.06 -2.51
N VAL A 50 0.81 -16.76 -1.87
CA VAL A 50 0.70 -15.79 -0.75
C VAL A 50 0.08 -16.38 0.50
N ALA A 51 -0.61 -17.51 0.41
CA ALA A 51 -1.24 -18.18 1.55
C ALA A 51 -0.34 -18.34 2.79
N PRO A 52 0.98 -18.61 2.67
CA PRO A 52 1.85 -18.74 3.83
C PRO A 52 2.20 -17.43 4.54
N VAL A 53 1.95 -16.26 3.93
CA VAL A 53 2.52 -14.97 4.37
C VAL A 53 1.47 -13.86 4.59
N TRP A 54 0.26 -13.97 4.02
CA TRP A 54 -0.73 -12.90 3.97
C TRP A 54 -1.13 -12.37 5.36
N ASP A 55 -1.34 -13.24 6.33
CA ASP A 55 -1.75 -12.85 7.70
C ASP A 55 -0.64 -12.04 8.40
N GLY A 56 0.61 -12.47 8.24
CA GLY A 56 1.78 -11.72 8.71
C GLY A 56 1.94 -10.36 8.04
N ASN A 57 1.54 -10.24 6.77
CA ASN A 57 1.61 -8.99 6.03
C ASN A 57 0.60 -7.95 6.53
N GLU A 58 -0.60 -8.36 6.94
CA GLU A 58 -1.62 -7.47 7.54
C GLU A 58 -1.20 -6.90 8.90
N THR A 59 -0.30 -7.55 9.62
CA THR A 59 0.16 -7.11 10.94
C THR A 59 0.72 -5.67 10.92
N TRP A 60 1.31 -5.25 9.81
CA TRP A 60 1.85 -3.90 9.64
C TRP A 60 0.77 -2.81 9.64
N LEU A 61 -0.45 -3.10 9.14
CA LEU A 61 -1.59 -2.18 9.24
C LEU A 61 -1.98 -1.95 10.69
N VAL A 62 -2.02 -3.02 11.49
CA VAL A 62 -2.36 -2.95 12.92
C VAL A 62 -1.30 -2.14 13.68
N LEU A 63 -0.02 -2.38 13.41
CA LEU A 63 1.08 -1.62 14.03
C LEU A 63 0.99 -0.11 13.67
N GLY A 64 0.74 0.23 12.40
CA GLY A 64 0.58 1.61 11.96
C GLY A 64 -0.61 2.30 12.62
N GLY A 65 -1.77 1.65 12.66
CA GLY A 65 -2.99 2.17 13.28
C GLY A 65 -2.85 2.33 14.80
N ALA A 66 -2.31 1.34 15.51
CA ALA A 66 -2.06 1.41 16.95
C ALA A 66 -1.01 2.49 17.30
N GLY A 67 0.05 2.58 16.48
CA GLY A 67 1.06 3.63 16.61
C GLY A 67 0.48 5.03 16.45
N LEU A 68 -0.37 5.23 15.42
CA LEU A 68 -1.06 6.51 15.19
C LEU A 68 -1.98 6.86 16.35
N PHE A 69 -2.79 5.90 16.83
CA PHE A 69 -3.68 6.09 17.98
C PHE A 69 -2.91 6.52 19.24
N GLY A 70 -1.83 5.82 19.56
CA GLY A 70 -1.08 6.05 20.79
C GLY A 70 -0.15 7.27 20.75
N ALA A 71 0.57 7.49 19.64
CA ALA A 71 1.56 8.55 19.52
C ALA A 71 0.98 9.88 19.05
N PHE A 72 -0.09 9.85 18.24
CA PHE A 72 -0.73 11.03 17.65
C PHE A 72 -2.25 10.99 17.77
N PRO A 73 -2.82 11.00 19.00
CA PRO A 73 -4.25 10.78 19.24
C PRO A 73 -5.13 11.83 18.56
N LEU A 74 -4.67 13.07 18.43
CA LEU A 74 -5.41 14.11 17.71
C LEU A 74 -5.51 13.77 16.21
N ALA A 75 -4.41 13.33 15.60
CA ALA A 75 -4.43 12.95 14.19
C ALA A 75 -5.31 11.73 13.96
N TYR A 76 -5.23 10.74 14.85
CA TYR A 76 -6.10 9.56 14.81
C TYR A 76 -7.58 9.94 14.83
N ALA A 77 -8.00 10.78 15.79
CA ALA A 77 -9.39 11.21 15.93
C ALA A 77 -9.89 11.91 14.65
N VAL A 78 -9.14 12.89 14.13
CA VAL A 78 -9.52 13.65 12.93
C VAL A 78 -9.59 12.74 11.70
N ILE A 79 -8.63 11.84 11.52
CA ILE A 79 -8.59 10.92 10.36
C ILE A 79 -9.76 9.93 10.41
N ILE A 80 -10.07 9.36 11.57
CA ILE A 80 -11.19 8.41 11.71
C ILE A 80 -12.52 9.10 11.45
N ASP A 81 -12.73 10.31 11.97
CA ASP A 81 -13.97 11.06 11.73
C ASP A 81 -14.13 11.43 10.25
N ALA A 82 -13.07 11.98 9.63
CA ALA A 82 -13.09 12.42 8.24
C ALA A 82 -13.27 11.26 7.25
N LEU A 83 -12.71 10.09 7.57
CA LEU A 83 -12.58 8.94 6.66
C LEU A 83 -13.35 7.71 7.16
N ALA A 84 -14.34 7.86 8.04
CA ALA A 84 -15.09 6.75 8.61
C ALA A 84 -15.65 5.80 7.54
N ILE A 85 -16.23 6.33 6.45
CA ILE A 85 -16.82 5.52 5.38
C ILE A 85 -15.72 4.77 4.59
N PRO A 86 -14.71 5.41 3.98
CA PRO A 86 -13.71 4.67 3.21
C PRO A 86 -12.89 3.70 4.07
N LEU A 87 -12.61 4.01 5.34
CA LEU A 87 -11.94 3.08 6.25
C LEU A 87 -12.82 1.87 6.58
N THR A 88 -14.12 2.08 6.80
CA THR A 88 -15.07 0.97 7.02
C THR A 88 -15.16 0.08 5.77
N LEU A 89 -15.24 0.67 4.57
CA LEU A 89 -15.25 -0.08 3.31
C LEU A 89 -13.94 -0.86 3.11
N MET A 90 -12.80 -0.26 3.46
CA MET A 90 -11.50 -0.93 3.46
C MET A 90 -11.53 -2.18 4.35
N LEU A 91 -11.99 -2.04 5.60
CA LEU A 91 -12.06 -3.17 6.55
C LEU A 91 -13.02 -4.26 6.08
N ILE A 92 -14.17 -3.90 5.54
CA ILE A 92 -15.11 -4.87 4.93
C ILE A 92 -14.42 -5.63 3.80
N GLY A 93 -13.70 -4.92 2.93
CA GLY A 93 -12.93 -5.54 1.85
C GLY A 93 -11.87 -6.52 2.35
N LEU A 94 -11.11 -6.13 3.38
CA LEU A 94 -10.10 -6.99 4.01
C LEU A 94 -10.71 -8.23 4.66
N ILE A 95 -11.87 -8.11 5.33
CA ILE A 95 -12.60 -9.25 5.91
C ILE A 95 -13.01 -10.23 4.80
N PHE A 96 -13.64 -9.75 3.72
CA PHE A 96 -14.03 -10.63 2.61
C PHE A 96 -12.82 -11.32 1.96
N ARG A 97 -11.73 -10.61 1.78
CA ARG A 97 -10.48 -11.16 1.25
C ARG A 97 -9.89 -12.22 2.18
N GLY A 98 -9.75 -11.92 3.48
CA GLY A 98 -9.21 -12.84 4.47
C GLY A 98 -10.03 -14.12 4.62
N VAL A 99 -11.37 -13.98 4.73
CA VAL A 99 -12.27 -15.15 4.79
C VAL A 99 -12.18 -15.98 3.51
N ALA A 100 -12.05 -15.35 2.34
CA ALA A 100 -11.96 -16.07 1.08
C ALA A 100 -10.69 -16.94 0.98
N PHE A 101 -9.57 -16.54 1.59
CA PHE A 101 -8.35 -17.38 1.64
C PHE A 101 -8.63 -18.75 2.23
N GLU A 102 -9.28 -18.80 3.39
CA GLU A 102 -9.52 -20.04 4.13
C GLU A 102 -10.66 -20.88 3.50
N PHE A 103 -11.78 -20.22 3.20
CA PHE A 103 -12.99 -20.92 2.77
C PHE A 103 -12.93 -21.39 1.31
N ARG A 104 -12.16 -20.74 0.45
CA ARG A 104 -12.02 -21.10 -0.96
C ARG A 104 -11.45 -22.52 -1.14
N PHE A 105 -10.47 -22.93 -0.34
CA PHE A 105 -9.86 -24.25 -0.43
C PHE A 105 -10.78 -25.36 0.10
N GLN A 106 -11.63 -25.04 1.07
CA GLN A 106 -12.58 -25.99 1.66
C GLN A 106 -13.93 -26.02 0.92
N ALA A 107 -14.17 -25.09 0.00
CA ALA A 107 -15.43 -24.97 -0.69
C ALA A 107 -15.64 -26.10 -1.70
N THR A 108 -16.89 -26.57 -1.78
CA THR A 108 -17.32 -27.46 -2.87
C THR A 108 -17.15 -26.77 -4.23
N PRO A 109 -16.99 -27.51 -5.33
CA PRO A 109 -16.83 -26.92 -6.66
C PRO A 109 -17.92 -25.92 -7.04
N SER A 110 -19.16 -26.11 -6.56
CA SER A 110 -20.29 -25.20 -6.80
C SER A 110 -20.20 -23.87 -6.03
N HIS A 111 -19.53 -23.83 -4.88
CA HIS A 111 -19.38 -22.62 -4.06
C HIS A 111 -18.03 -21.90 -4.30
N ARG A 112 -17.08 -22.53 -4.95
CA ARG A 112 -15.76 -21.92 -5.26
C ARG A 112 -15.86 -20.59 -6.02
N PRO A 113 -16.75 -20.41 -7.02
CA PRO A 113 -16.90 -19.13 -7.72
C PRO A 113 -17.35 -17.97 -6.84
N PHE A 114 -18.12 -18.25 -5.78
CA PHE A 114 -18.50 -17.24 -4.80
C PHE A 114 -17.26 -16.72 -4.05
N TRP A 115 -16.41 -17.64 -3.56
CA TRP A 115 -15.18 -17.26 -2.85
C TRP A 115 -14.13 -16.60 -3.75
N ASP A 116 -14.06 -17.01 -5.02
CA ASP A 116 -13.26 -16.31 -6.02
C ASP A 116 -13.72 -14.86 -6.22
N SER A 117 -15.04 -14.65 -6.23
CA SER A 117 -15.63 -13.32 -6.34
C SER A 117 -15.44 -12.50 -5.06
N ALA A 118 -15.52 -13.13 -3.89
CA ALA A 118 -15.24 -12.50 -2.60
C ALA A 118 -13.77 -12.08 -2.47
N PHE A 119 -12.85 -12.92 -2.95
CA PHE A 119 -11.41 -12.61 -2.98
C PHE A 119 -11.12 -11.42 -3.89
N LEU A 120 -11.65 -11.44 -5.13
CA LEU A 120 -11.51 -10.33 -6.07
C LEU A 120 -12.17 -9.05 -5.55
N GLY A 121 -13.45 -9.12 -5.18
CA GLY A 121 -14.23 -7.96 -4.74
C GLY A 121 -13.69 -7.34 -3.46
N GLY A 122 -13.31 -8.17 -2.49
CA GLY A 122 -12.68 -7.74 -1.24
C GLY A 122 -11.35 -7.03 -1.49
N SER A 123 -10.49 -7.60 -2.34
CA SER A 123 -9.20 -7.00 -2.67
C SER A 123 -9.34 -5.67 -3.42
N VAL A 124 -10.26 -5.58 -4.39
CA VAL A 124 -10.54 -4.33 -5.11
C VAL A 124 -11.11 -3.27 -4.16
N LEU A 125 -12.10 -3.63 -3.34
CA LEU A 125 -12.73 -2.71 -2.39
C LEU A 125 -11.72 -2.17 -1.37
N ALA A 126 -10.92 -3.05 -0.78
CA ALA A 126 -9.89 -2.66 0.18
C ALA A 126 -8.86 -1.73 -0.44
N THR A 127 -8.29 -2.10 -1.59
CA THR A 127 -7.25 -1.30 -2.26
C THR A 127 -7.78 0.03 -2.76
N PHE A 128 -8.95 0.05 -3.38
CA PHE A 128 -9.55 1.29 -3.87
C PHE A 128 -9.82 2.25 -2.71
N SER A 129 -10.40 1.76 -1.60
CA SER A 129 -10.64 2.57 -0.40
C SER A 129 -9.35 3.11 0.21
N GLN A 130 -8.26 2.31 0.25
CA GLN A 130 -6.93 2.78 0.68
C GLN A 130 -6.43 3.94 -0.18
N GLY A 131 -6.55 3.84 -1.50
CA GLY A 131 -6.14 4.90 -2.40
C GLY A 131 -6.99 6.17 -2.24
N VAL A 132 -8.29 6.03 -1.98
CA VAL A 132 -9.18 7.16 -1.63
C VAL A 132 -8.71 7.83 -0.33
N VAL A 133 -8.36 7.06 0.70
CA VAL A 133 -7.78 7.56 1.96
C VAL A 133 -6.50 8.37 1.69
N VAL A 134 -5.57 7.83 0.89
CA VAL A 134 -4.35 8.55 0.51
C VAL A 134 -4.66 9.87 -0.20
N GLY A 135 -5.58 9.86 -1.17
CA GLY A 135 -5.99 11.07 -1.88
C GLY A 135 -6.63 12.12 -0.94
N ALA A 136 -7.43 11.68 0.02
CA ALA A 136 -8.05 12.57 1.00
C ALA A 136 -7.01 13.18 1.96
N VAL A 137 -6.00 12.43 2.37
CA VAL A 137 -4.86 12.97 3.17
C VAL A 137 -4.09 14.04 2.38
N ILE A 138 -3.89 13.86 1.07
CA ILE A 138 -3.25 14.88 0.22
C ILE A 138 -4.11 16.15 0.13
N ASN A 139 -5.43 16.00 0.00
CA ASN A 139 -6.35 17.13 -0.02
C ASN A 139 -6.38 17.88 1.31
N GLY A 140 -6.06 17.19 2.41
CA GLY A 140 -6.15 17.73 3.75
C GLY A 140 -7.57 17.72 4.33
N PHE A 141 -7.66 18.08 5.60
CA PHE A 141 -8.92 18.04 6.35
C PHE A 141 -9.22 19.40 6.99
N SER A 142 -10.51 19.78 7.00
CA SER A 142 -10.99 20.92 7.76
C SER A 142 -11.04 20.57 9.24
N VAL A 143 -10.30 21.32 10.06
CA VAL A 143 -10.21 21.09 11.51
C VAL A 143 -10.59 22.37 12.24
N SER A 144 -11.44 22.26 13.26
CA SER A 144 -11.79 23.35 14.17
C SER A 144 -11.45 22.92 15.59
N GLY A 145 -10.54 23.64 16.24
CA GLY A 145 -10.01 23.25 17.55
C GLY A 145 -9.26 21.91 17.47
N ARG A 146 -9.83 20.87 18.06
CA ARG A 146 -9.25 19.51 18.11
C ARG A 146 -10.13 18.45 17.42
N ALA A 147 -11.07 18.85 16.58
CA ALA A 147 -12.02 17.96 15.94
C ALA A 147 -12.13 18.24 14.43
N TYR A 148 -12.47 17.22 13.69
CA TYR A 148 -12.86 17.36 12.29
C TYR A 148 -14.10 18.25 12.19
N SER A 149 -14.11 19.19 11.26
CA SER A 149 -15.22 20.15 11.07
C SER A 149 -15.82 20.11 9.67
N GLY A 150 -15.41 19.16 8.85
CA GLY A 150 -15.93 18.97 7.49
C GLY A 150 -17.19 18.12 7.44
N GLY A 151 -17.67 17.88 6.22
CA GLY A 151 -18.84 17.04 5.94
C GLY A 151 -18.49 15.56 5.80
N VAL A 152 -19.51 14.70 5.93
CA VAL A 152 -19.37 13.22 5.88
C VAL A 152 -18.83 12.73 4.52
N PHE A 153 -18.99 13.50 3.44
CA PHE A 153 -18.60 13.14 2.08
C PHE A 153 -17.47 14.01 1.51
N ASP A 154 -16.76 14.78 2.31
CA ASP A 154 -15.67 15.63 1.84
C ASP A 154 -14.50 14.82 1.23
N TRP A 155 -14.38 13.56 1.62
CA TRP A 155 -13.43 12.61 1.03
C TRP A 155 -13.81 12.20 -0.40
N LEU A 156 -15.05 12.38 -0.84
CA LEU A 156 -15.55 11.94 -2.14
C LEU A 156 -15.32 13.01 -3.21
N THR A 157 -14.11 13.07 -3.74
CA THR A 157 -13.72 14.00 -4.80
C THR A 157 -13.19 13.27 -6.03
N PRO A 158 -13.20 13.88 -7.23
CA PRO A 158 -12.58 13.25 -8.41
C PRO A 158 -11.12 12.88 -8.20
N PHE A 159 -10.36 13.69 -7.47
CA PHE A 159 -8.97 13.42 -7.16
C PHE A 159 -8.79 12.18 -6.29
N THR A 160 -9.57 12.06 -5.21
CA THR A 160 -9.48 10.90 -4.31
C THR A 160 -9.90 9.60 -4.98
N LEU A 161 -10.95 9.64 -5.81
CA LEU A 161 -11.36 8.47 -6.60
C LEU A 161 -10.28 8.06 -7.62
N PHE A 162 -9.61 9.05 -8.23
CA PHE A 162 -8.51 8.79 -9.13
C PHE A 162 -7.29 8.19 -8.39
N CYS A 163 -7.00 8.64 -7.16
CA CYS A 163 -6.00 8.00 -6.29
C CYS A 163 -6.38 6.55 -5.95
N GLY A 164 -7.68 6.28 -5.72
CA GLY A 164 -8.22 4.91 -5.54
C GLY A 164 -7.91 4.01 -6.73
N LEU A 165 -8.16 4.48 -7.94
CA LEU A 165 -7.83 3.77 -9.17
C LEU A 165 -6.32 3.57 -9.31
N GLY A 166 -5.53 4.60 -9.01
CA GLY A 166 -4.07 4.57 -9.10
C GLY A 166 -3.46 3.53 -8.17
N LEU A 167 -3.93 3.43 -6.94
CA LEU A 167 -3.44 2.42 -6.00
C LEU A 167 -3.86 1.00 -6.42
N THR A 168 -5.06 0.85 -6.98
CA THR A 168 -5.52 -0.44 -7.53
C THR A 168 -4.61 -0.92 -8.66
N ILE A 169 -4.18 -0.03 -9.55
CA ILE A 169 -3.21 -0.33 -10.62
C ILE A 169 -1.84 -0.68 -10.02
N ALA A 170 -1.37 0.07 -9.01
CA ALA A 170 -0.09 -0.17 -8.37
C ALA A 170 -0.02 -1.55 -7.70
N TYR A 171 -1.06 -1.91 -6.95
CA TYR A 171 -1.11 -3.22 -6.30
C TYR A 171 -1.29 -4.36 -7.30
N ALA A 172 -2.09 -4.17 -8.36
CA ALA A 172 -2.16 -5.14 -9.45
C ALA A 172 -0.78 -5.38 -10.09
N LEU A 173 0.03 -4.33 -10.29
CA LEU A 173 1.40 -4.47 -10.79
C LEU A 173 2.32 -5.19 -9.80
N LEU A 174 2.22 -4.89 -8.50
CA LEU A 174 2.93 -5.63 -7.46
C LEU A 174 2.59 -7.12 -7.50
N GLY A 175 1.30 -7.47 -7.51
CA GLY A 175 0.84 -8.86 -7.59
C GLY A 175 1.29 -9.55 -8.89
N ALA A 176 1.20 -8.87 -10.03
CA ALA A 176 1.62 -9.43 -11.31
C ALA A 176 3.14 -9.72 -11.35
N THR A 177 3.97 -8.78 -10.85
CA THR A 177 5.42 -8.99 -10.80
C THR A 177 5.84 -9.99 -9.72
N TRP A 178 5.09 -10.10 -8.61
CA TRP A 178 5.23 -11.19 -7.64
C TRP A 178 4.98 -12.55 -8.31
N LEU A 179 3.91 -12.70 -9.07
CA LEU A 179 3.60 -13.93 -9.79
C LEU A 179 4.64 -14.26 -10.88
N VAL A 180 5.26 -13.26 -11.52
CA VAL A 180 6.41 -13.48 -12.41
C VAL A 180 7.55 -14.16 -11.66
N MET A 181 7.76 -13.84 -10.38
CA MET A 181 8.80 -14.44 -9.55
C MET A 181 8.40 -15.82 -9.01
N LYS A 182 7.12 -16.01 -8.66
CA LYS A 182 6.64 -17.16 -7.88
C LYS A 182 5.99 -18.26 -8.71
N SER A 183 5.62 -18.02 -9.97
CA SER A 183 4.98 -19.01 -10.83
C SER A 183 5.90 -19.51 -11.96
N GLU A 184 5.40 -20.49 -12.71
CA GLU A 184 6.02 -21.06 -13.91
C GLU A 184 5.08 -20.86 -15.12
N ASN A 185 5.58 -21.20 -16.32
CA ASN A 185 4.79 -21.14 -17.54
C ASN A 185 3.54 -22.08 -17.46
N PRO A 186 2.36 -21.66 -17.97
CA PRO A 186 2.11 -20.46 -18.80
C PRO A 186 1.71 -19.21 -17.99
N LEU A 187 1.38 -19.33 -16.69
CA LEU A 187 0.92 -18.22 -15.85
C LEU A 187 1.99 -17.11 -15.77
N GLN A 188 3.25 -17.46 -15.66
CA GLN A 188 4.36 -16.50 -15.60
C GLN A 188 4.40 -15.59 -16.83
N ASP A 189 4.28 -16.15 -18.03
CA ASP A 189 4.31 -15.36 -19.28
C ASP A 189 3.10 -14.45 -19.41
N LYS A 190 1.92 -14.93 -19.00
CA LYS A 190 0.71 -14.14 -18.91
C LYS A 190 0.90 -12.94 -17.98
N MET A 191 1.48 -13.16 -16.78
CA MET A 191 1.73 -12.10 -15.82
C MET A 191 2.78 -11.10 -16.31
N ARG A 192 3.81 -11.54 -17.04
CA ARG A 192 4.76 -10.62 -17.72
C ARG A 192 4.06 -9.69 -18.70
N HIS A 193 3.14 -10.24 -19.51
CA HIS A 193 2.38 -9.43 -20.45
C HIS A 193 1.47 -8.43 -19.74
N THR A 194 0.73 -8.90 -18.73
CA THR A 194 -0.15 -8.07 -17.90
C THR A 194 0.63 -6.96 -17.20
N SER A 195 1.82 -7.27 -16.65
CA SER A 195 2.69 -6.29 -15.99
C SER A 195 3.11 -5.14 -16.90
N ARG A 196 3.29 -5.37 -18.20
CA ARG A 196 3.63 -4.27 -19.15
C ARG A 196 2.49 -3.27 -19.28
N ALA A 197 1.25 -3.75 -19.43
CA ALA A 197 0.08 -2.88 -19.53
C ALA A 197 -0.14 -2.11 -18.21
N LEU A 198 -0.03 -2.81 -17.07
CA LEU A 198 -0.16 -2.19 -15.74
C LEU A 198 0.95 -1.18 -15.46
N LEU A 199 2.18 -1.41 -15.90
CA LEU A 199 3.28 -0.45 -15.75
C LEU A 199 2.99 0.85 -16.52
N LEU A 200 2.53 0.76 -17.76
CA LEU A 200 2.15 1.96 -18.54
C LEU A 200 1.01 2.71 -17.87
N ALA A 201 -0.02 1.99 -17.41
CA ALA A 201 -1.13 2.58 -16.67
C ALA A 201 -0.66 3.26 -15.37
N LEU A 202 0.24 2.62 -14.61
CA LEU A 202 0.80 3.19 -13.39
C LEU A 202 1.62 4.45 -13.66
N LEU A 203 2.51 4.43 -14.66
CA LEU A 203 3.32 5.61 -15.01
C LEU A 203 2.43 6.77 -15.47
N ALA A 204 1.37 6.49 -16.25
CA ALA A 204 0.38 7.51 -16.64
C ALA A 204 -0.36 8.06 -15.41
N THR A 205 -0.77 7.20 -14.49
CA THR A 205 -1.43 7.61 -13.24
C THR A 205 -0.52 8.46 -12.36
N ILE A 206 0.74 8.05 -12.19
CA ILE A 206 1.75 8.85 -11.46
C ILE A 206 1.93 10.21 -12.10
N ALA A 207 2.06 10.28 -13.43
CA ALA A 207 2.21 11.55 -14.14
C ALA A 207 1.00 12.47 -13.93
N ILE A 208 -0.23 11.93 -14.03
CA ILE A 208 -1.46 12.70 -13.82
C ILE A 208 -1.55 13.21 -12.38
N ILE A 209 -1.31 12.36 -11.37
CA ILE A 209 -1.33 12.76 -9.95
C ILE A 209 -0.26 13.81 -9.68
N SER A 210 0.96 13.62 -10.21
CA SER A 210 2.08 14.55 -10.04
C SER A 210 1.84 15.94 -10.66
N LEU A 211 1.03 16.00 -11.71
CA LEU A 211 0.61 17.28 -12.31
C LEU A 211 -0.62 17.87 -11.58
N TRP A 212 -1.57 17.03 -11.20
CA TRP A 212 -2.80 17.48 -10.53
C TRP A 212 -2.55 18.03 -9.14
N THR A 213 -1.71 17.35 -8.34
CA THR A 213 -1.45 17.70 -6.94
C THR A 213 -0.96 19.15 -6.77
N PRO A 214 0.09 19.64 -7.47
CA PRO A 214 0.52 21.02 -7.31
C PRO A 214 -0.48 22.05 -7.86
N LEU A 215 -1.33 21.68 -8.82
CA LEU A 215 -2.39 22.56 -9.32
C LEU A 215 -3.51 22.72 -8.30
N ALA A 216 -3.81 21.65 -7.53
CA ALA A 216 -4.84 21.66 -6.50
C ALA A 216 -4.35 22.18 -5.15
N GLN A 217 -3.07 22.03 -4.83
CA GLN A 217 -2.47 22.29 -3.52
C GLN A 217 -1.27 23.23 -3.64
N PRO A 218 -1.47 24.57 -3.51
CA PRO A 218 -0.41 25.57 -3.67
C PRO A 218 0.79 25.37 -2.71
N ALA A 219 0.53 24.87 -1.50
CA ALA A 219 1.59 24.58 -0.53
C ALA A 219 2.54 23.47 -1.01
N ILE A 220 2.01 22.45 -1.68
CA ILE A 220 2.81 21.37 -2.29
C ILE A 220 3.56 21.93 -3.51
N ALA A 221 2.90 22.75 -4.35
CA ALA A 221 3.55 23.41 -5.47
C ALA A 221 4.76 24.25 -5.02
N ALA A 222 4.58 25.07 -3.98
CA ALA A 222 5.66 25.89 -3.41
C ALA A 222 6.84 25.04 -2.93
N ARG A 223 6.59 23.87 -2.33
CA ARG A 223 7.64 22.96 -1.88
C ARG A 223 8.43 22.32 -3.02
N TRP A 224 7.73 21.85 -4.07
CA TRP A 224 8.37 21.12 -5.17
C TRP A 224 9.08 22.02 -6.19
N PHE A 225 8.55 23.25 -6.41
CA PHE A 225 9.00 24.12 -7.49
C PHE A 225 9.77 25.36 -7.02
N ASN A 226 9.96 25.54 -5.70
CA ASN A 226 10.78 26.62 -5.18
C ASN A 226 12.27 26.27 -5.27
N LEU A 227 13.10 27.27 -5.51
CA LEU A 227 14.55 27.12 -5.47
C LEU A 227 15.08 27.39 -4.05
N PRO A 228 16.02 26.57 -3.53
CA PRO A 228 16.76 25.48 -4.19
C PRO A 228 16.08 24.08 -4.09
N ASP A 229 14.92 23.95 -3.48
CA ASP A 229 14.27 22.66 -3.15
C ASP A 229 14.03 21.80 -4.41
N LEU A 230 13.70 22.44 -5.54
CA LEU A 230 13.52 21.74 -6.82
C LEU A 230 14.72 20.84 -7.16
N PHE A 231 15.96 21.30 -6.95
CA PHE A 231 17.15 20.50 -7.29
C PHE A 231 17.31 19.28 -6.39
N PHE A 232 16.89 19.38 -5.12
CA PHE A 232 16.95 18.26 -4.18
C PHE A 232 15.82 17.25 -4.40
N LEU A 233 14.68 17.68 -4.92
CA LEU A 233 13.49 16.83 -5.13
C LEU A 233 13.41 16.26 -6.55
N LEU A 234 14.01 16.89 -7.55
CA LEU A 234 14.05 16.44 -8.93
C LEU A 234 14.55 14.98 -9.12
N PRO A 235 15.47 14.44 -8.32
CA PRO A 235 15.86 13.03 -8.42
C PRO A 235 14.69 12.06 -8.28
N VAL A 236 13.63 12.37 -7.53
CA VAL A 236 12.49 11.47 -7.33
C VAL A 236 11.76 11.15 -8.65
N PRO A 237 11.23 12.13 -9.41
CA PRO A 237 10.59 11.85 -10.69
C PRO A 237 11.56 11.28 -11.75
N LEU A 238 12.83 11.66 -11.72
CA LEU A 238 13.84 11.10 -12.62
C LEU A 238 14.05 9.60 -12.33
N LEU A 239 14.16 9.21 -11.07
CA LEU A 239 14.29 7.81 -10.67
C LEU A 239 13.04 7.01 -11.04
N VAL A 240 11.83 7.57 -10.91
CA VAL A 240 10.59 6.92 -11.38
C VAL A 240 10.69 6.62 -12.86
N ALA A 241 11.12 7.58 -13.68
CA ALA A 241 11.29 7.38 -15.13
C ALA A 241 12.35 6.32 -15.46
N VAL A 242 13.50 6.35 -14.78
CA VAL A 242 14.62 5.40 -14.98
C VAL A 242 14.18 3.98 -14.58
N ILE A 243 13.58 3.82 -13.40
CA ILE A 243 13.12 2.51 -12.90
C ILE A 243 11.99 1.99 -13.77
N GLY A 244 11.05 2.84 -14.20
CA GLY A 244 9.98 2.48 -15.12
C GLY A 244 10.52 1.97 -16.45
N ALA A 245 11.47 2.67 -17.06
CA ALA A 245 12.12 2.26 -18.30
C ALA A 245 12.91 0.94 -18.13
N TRP A 246 13.58 0.77 -16.98
CA TRP A 246 14.32 -0.45 -16.67
C TRP A 246 13.35 -1.63 -16.49
N LEU A 247 12.27 -1.46 -15.73
CA LEU A 247 11.24 -2.48 -15.52
C LEU A 247 10.60 -2.87 -16.88
N TRP A 248 10.28 -1.89 -17.74
CA TRP A 248 9.76 -2.16 -19.08
C TRP A 248 10.69 -3.03 -19.92
N ARG A 249 12.00 -2.76 -19.86
CA ARG A 249 13.02 -3.56 -20.55
C ARG A 249 13.15 -4.96 -19.94
N ASP A 250 13.13 -5.05 -18.63
CA ASP A 250 13.34 -6.30 -17.89
C ASP A 250 12.17 -7.27 -18.07
N LEU A 251 10.94 -6.77 -18.14
CA LEU A 251 9.74 -7.56 -18.42
C LEU A 251 9.76 -8.23 -19.83
N ARG A 252 10.69 -7.84 -20.70
CA ARG A 252 10.91 -8.49 -22.00
C ARG A 252 11.90 -9.65 -21.94
N ASN A 253 12.64 -9.78 -20.85
CA ASN A 253 13.63 -10.81 -20.68
C ASN A 253 13.06 -12.00 -19.87
N PRO A 254 12.82 -13.17 -20.51
CA PRO A 254 12.24 -14.32 -19.82
C PRO A 254 13.16 -14.93 -18.75
N ALA A 255 14.47 -14.70 -18.83
CA ALA A 255 15.44 -15.26 -17.87
C ALA A 255 15.44 -14.58 -16.50
N ARG A 256 14.80 -13.39 -16.37
CA ARG A 256 14.79 -12.63 -15.12
C ARG A 256 13.43 -12.74 -14.45
N HIS A 257 13.40 -13.28 -13.23
CA HIS A 257 12.15 -13.55 -12.51
C HIS A 257 11.95 -12.62 -11.32
N ALA A 258 12.98 -12.33 -10.51
CA ALA A 258 12.86 -11.53 -9.29
C ALA A 258 13.01 -10.02 -9.54
N LEU A 259 13.82 -9.60 -10.51
CA LEU A 259 14.13 -8.20 -10.75
C LEU A 259 12.89 -7.36 -11.10
N PRO A 260 11.88 -7.84 -11.86
CA PRO A 260 10.66 -7.08 -12.09
C PRO A 260 9.93 -6.69 -10.80
N PHE A 261 9.84 -7.61 -9.83
CA PHE A 261 9.22 -7.34 -8.53
C PHE A 261 10.03 -6.31 -7.73
N ILE A 262 11.35 -6.45 -7.67
CA ILE A 262 12.23 -5.49 -6.98
C ILE A 262 12.11 -4.07 -7.56
N LEU A 263 12.08 -3.95 -8.89
CA LEU A 263 11.91 -2.65 -9.54
C LEU A 263 10.51 -2.06 -9.29
N THR A 264 9.48 -2.90 -9.20
CA THR A 264 8.12 -2.46 -8.82
C THR A 264 8.07 -1.96 -7.40
N LEU A 265 8.73 -2.65 -6.46
CA LEU A 265 8.92 -2.17 -5.08
C LEU A 265 9.60 -0.80 -5.05
N GLY A 266 10.61 -0.60 -5.90
CA GLY A 266 11.29 0.70 -6.05
C GLY A 266 10.35 1.82 -6.52
N LEU A 267 9.46 1.55 -7.48
CA LEU A 267 8.45 2.52 -7.93
C LEU A 267 7.46 2.88 -6.82
N VAL A 268 6.98 1.89 -6.07
CA VAL A 268 6.07 2.09 -4.93
C VAL A 268 6.76 2.90 -3.83
N PHE A 269 8.01 2.57 -3.50
CA PHE A 269 8.81 3.31 -2.52
C PHE A 269 9.00 4.77 -2.92
N LEU A 270 9.30 5.06 -4.19
CA LEU A 270 9.45 6.43 -4.69
C LEU A 270 8.14 7.21 -4.64
N GLY A 271 7.01 6.57 -5.01
CA GLY A 271 5.68 7.19 -4.91
C GLY A 271 5.34 7.53 -3.46
N PHE A 272 5.56 6.60 -2.53
CA PHE A 272 5.35 6.80 -1.10
C PHE A 272 6.27 7.88 -0.52
N SER A 273 7.55 7.91 -0.92
CA SER A 273 8.50 8.93 -0.49
C SER A 273 8.11 10.32 -1.01
N GLY A 274 7.67 10.41 -2.26
CA GLY A 274 7.15 11.65 -2.84
C GLY A 274 5.94 12.21 -2.06
N LEU A 275 5.03 11.33 -1.62
CA LEU A 275 3.93 11.69 -0.74
C LEU A 275 4.44 12.21 0.61
N GLY A 276 5.34 11.48 1.27
CA GLY A 276 5.92 11.88 2.55
C GLY A 276 6.60 13.25 2.48
N ILE A 277 7.39 13.50 1.44
CA ILE A 277 8.03 14.79 1.18
C ILE A 277 6.97 15.90 1.02
N SER A 278 5.88 15.61 0.31
CA SER A 278 4.84 16.60 0.00
C SER A 278 4.09 17.07 1.25
N ILE A 279 3.83 16.18 2.22
CA ILE A 279 3.03 16.50 3.40
C ILE A 279 3.87 16.91 4.63
N TRP A 280 5.14 16.55 4.70
CA TRP A 280 6.02 16.88 5.84
C TRP A 280 6.03 18.39 6.13
N PRO A 281 6.02 18.87 7.41
CA PRO A 281 5.95 18.10 8.66
C PRO A 281 4.51 17.88 9.18
N HIS A 282 3.50 18.04 8.31
CA HIS A 282 2.11 17.95 8.72
C HIS A 282 1.65 16.48 8.73
N ILE A 283 1.13 16.04 9.87
CA ILE A 283 0.46 14.73 9.96
C ILE A 283 -0.99 14.84 9.49
N ILE A 284 -1.57 16.04 9.58
CA ILE A 284 -2.85 16.42 8.96
C ILE A 284 -2.60 17.68 8.13
N PRO A 285 -2.40 17.55 6.82
CA PRO A 285 -2.22 18.70 5.94
C PRO A 285 -3.50 19.56 5.85
N PRO A 286 -3.38 20.88 5.67
CA PRO A 286 -2.14 21.65 5.79
C PRO A 286 -1.92 22.18 7.22
N GLY A 287 -2.82 21.88 8.18
CA GLY A 287 -3.00 22.64 9.42
C GLY A 287 -2.27 22.09 10.65
N ILE A 288 -2.08 20.77 10.79
CA ILE A 288 -1.58 20.17 12.03
C ILE A 288 -0.27 19.45 11.80
N THR A 289 0.79 19.92 12.47
CA THR A 289 2.10 19.28 12.45
C THR A 289 2.15 18.06 13.38
N LEU A 290 3.15 17.22 13.18
CA LEU A 290 3.35 16.04 14.04
C LEU A 290 3.53 16.40 15.53
N TRP A 291 4.19 17.52 15.84
CA TRP A 291 4.38 17.98 17.25
C TRP A 291 3.08 18.46 17.90
N GLN A 292 2.20 19.11 17.12
CA GLN A 292 0.88 19.57 17.60
C GLN A 292 -0.09 18.40 17.86
N ALA A 293 0.05 17.30 17.11
CA ALA A 293 -0.77 16.11 17.27
C ALA A 293 -0.24 15.12 18.31
N ALA A 294 1.00 15.32 18.78
CA ALA A 294 1.72 14.37 19.62
C ALA A 294 1.07 14.15 20.98
N ALA A 295 1.10 12.90 21.46
CA ALA A 295 0.81 12.53 22.84
C ALA A 295 1.88 13.04 23.79
N PRO A 296 1.62 13.10 25.11
CA PRO A 296 2.63 13.48 26.11
C PRO A 296 3.89 12.61 26.00
N PRO A 297 5.10 13.19 26.24
CA PRO A 297 6.37 12.45 26.09
C PRO A 297 6.46 11.16 26.93
N GLN A 298 5.81 11.14 28.10
CA GLN A 298 5.77 9.97 28.97
C GLN A 298 5.06 8.79 28.32
N SER A 299 3.91 9.05 27.67
CA SER A 299 3.14 8.04 26.93
C SER A 299 3.92 7.53 25.73
N GLN A 300 4.52 8.45 24.95
CA GLN A 300 5.34 8.09 23.79
C GLN A 300 6.56 7.25 24.20
N GLY A 301 7.25 7.63 25.29
CA GLY A 301 8.41 6.89 25.81
C GLY A 301 8.04 5.49 26.31
N PHE A 302 6.92 5.34 27.03
CA PHE A 302 6.43 4.04 27.47
C PHE A 302 6.13 3.10 26.30
N MET A 303 5.38 3.57 25.31
CA MET A 303 5.05 2.78 24.14
C MET A 303 6.29 2.44 23.30
N LEU A 304 7.30 3.32 23.24
CA LEU A 304 8.52 3.08 22.47
C LEU A 304 9.27 1.86 22.98
N VAL A 305 9.28 1.59 24.29
CA VAL A 305 9.88 0.37 24.85
C VAL A 305 9.21 -0.87 24.28
N GLY A 306 7.87 -0.90 24.21
CA GLY A 306 7.14 -1.99 23.60
C GLY A 306 7.44 -2.13 22.11
N ALA A 307 7.46 -1.03 21.35
CA ALA A 307 7.77 -1.02 19.93
C ALA A 307 9.19 -1.54 19.63
N LEU A 308 10.19 -1.13 20.41
CA LEU A 308 11.58 -1.59 20.27
C LEU A 308 11.75 -3.09 20.55
N LEU A 309 10.89 -3.69 21.34
CA LEU A 309 10.89 -5.13 21.58
C LEU A 309 10.14 -5.90 20.48
N ILE A 310 8.96 -5.42 20.09
CA ILE A 310 8.08 -6.17 19.18
C ILE A 310 8.48 -6.06 17.71
N ILE A 311 8.95 -4.89 17.25
CA ILE A 311 9.30 -4.67 15.83
C ILE A 311 10.43 -5.61 15.38
N PRO A 312 11.54 -5.82 16.11
CA PRO A 312 12.55 -6.79 15.73
C PRO A 312 12.01 -8.23 15.65
N VAL A 313 11.08 -8.60 16.54
CA VAL A 313 10.43 -9.94 16.52
C VAL A 313 9.60 -10.10 15.26
N ILE A 314 8.77 -9.09 14.91
CA ILE A 314 7.96 -9.11 13.69
C ILE A 314 8.87 -9.19 12.46
N LEU A 315 9.92 -8.38 12.38
CA LEU A 315 10.87 -8.42 11.26
C LEU A 315 11.57 -9.78 11.15
N GLY A 316 11.99 -10.36 12.28
CA GLY A 316 12.62 -11.68 12.31
C GLY A 316 11.66 -12.77 11.82
N TYR A 317 10.42 -12.78 12.30
CA TYR A 317 9.37 -13.69 11.86
C TYR A 317 9.05 -13.51 10.35
N THR A 318 8.87 -12.28 9.92
CA THR A 318 8.62 -11.98 8.51
C THR A 318 9.75 -12.49 7.63
N PHE A 319 11.01 -12.15 7.95
CA PHE A 319 12.16 -12.63 7.20
C PHE A 319 12.20 -14.17 7.14
N TRP A 320 11.97 -14.84 8.27
CA TRP A 320 11.96 -16.30 8.35
C TRP A 320 10.87 -16.92 7.48
N SER A 321 9.65 -16.39 7.54
CA SER A 321 8.51 -16.84 6.73
C SER A 321 8.82 -16.76 5.23
N TYR A 322 9.31 -15.61 4.76
CA TYR A 322 9.69 -15.43 3.36
C TYR A 322 10.88 -16.32 2.94
N TYR A 323 11.81 -16.58 3.85
CA TYR A 323 12.93 -17.48 3.58
C TYR A 323 12.46 -18.92 3.43
N VAL A 324 11.57 -19.40 4.27
CA VAL A 324 11.04 -20.77 4.22
C VAL A 324 10.24 -20.98 2.92
N PHE A 325 9.37 -20.04 2.58
CA PHE A 325 8.48 -20.14 1.41
C PHE A 325 9.04 -19.44 0.16
N ARG A 326 10.35 -19.37 -0.02
CA ARG A 326 10.99 -18.65 -1.14
C ARG A 326 10.86 -19.32 -2.50
N GLY A 327 10.47 -20.60 -2.58
CA GLY A 327 10.34 -21.38 -3.82
C GLY A 327 9.27 -20.84 -4.77
N LYS A 328 9.23 -21.43 -5.98
CA LYS A 328 8.11 -21.27 -6.92
C LYS A 328 6.99 -22.22 -6.52
N VAL A 329 5.76 -21.84 -6.83
CA VAL A 329 4.55 -22.65 -6.62
C VAL A 329 4.18 -23.32 -7.92
N GLN A 330 3.95 -24.64 -7.88
CA GLN A 330 3.57 -25.47 -9.02
C GLN A 330 2.09 -25.85 -8.98
N HIS A 331 1.54 -26.26 -10.14
CA HIS A 331 0.20 -26.83 -10.20
C HIS A 331 0.11 -28.10 -9.36
N GLY A 332 -0.93 -28.22 -8.54
CA GLY A 332 -1.15 -29.38 -7.67
C GLY A 332 -0.45 -29.33 -6.31
N GLU A 333 0.40 -28.32 -6.05
CA GLU A 333 0.87 -28.04 -4.71
C GLU A 333 -0.22 -27.30 -3.92
N GLY A 334 -0.72 -27.92 -2.85
CA GLY A 334 -1.64 -27.32 -1.90
C GLY A 334 -0.88 -26.80 -0.68
N TYR A 335 -1.27 -25.64 -0.17
CA TYR A 335 -0.89 -25.20 1.16
C TYR A 335 -1.78 -25.91 2.17
N HIS A 336 -1.23 -26.96 2.81
CA HIS A 336 -1.86 -27.72 3.92
C HIS A 336 -0.82 -28.01 4.98
#